data_90aa03a4b5eeb9d33d391bb527f08bc3
#
_entry.id   90aa03a4b5eeb9d33d391bb527f08bc3
#
_cell.length_a   1.000
_cell.length_b   1.000
_cell.length_c   1.000
_cell.angle_alpha   90.00
_cell.angle_beta   90.00
_cell.angle_gamma   90.00
#
_symmetry.space_group_name_H-M   'P 1'
#
loop_
_entity.id
_entity.type
_entity.pdbx_description
1 polymer ?
#
loop_
_entity_poly.entity_id
_entity_poly.type
_entity_poly.pdbx_seq_one_letter_code
_entity_poly.pdbx_strand_id
1 'polypeptide(L)'
;MSPPPFRAEHMGSLLRPQQLLEVRETIREKGVSPEDAGLPAIEKAAVAAVVKLQLDLGLKAVTSGEYNRTRFWGLMWDEFEGTLRLQDAESSMFRLYHPDVVSLIEKDRKVMPGDSVIAGSKLTHSAARSVSNLHELRLVQAAVPESDWANIKLTIITPAWFHMRYKQGRAYTPEAYANDADYFADVAKVYQAELASLYDAGLRNVQFDDPGLAYFCSDKFRDGWAADSDNIGTVDDLLDAYIALYNDSISKLPADFHTGVHLCRGNFIGGRHFAEGAYDIIAQKLFTELKVNTFYLEYDTDRAGGFEPLKFLPKDRNVVIGAISTKLRELEDKEEIKQRIYRAADFVAEGSGQTREEALKRISISPQCGFSTHESGYPLTEEDEKKKLGLVRQIADEIWGEP
;
A
#
# COMPACT_ATOMS: atom_id res chain seq x y z
N MET A 1 -19.38 5.72 15.45
CA MET A 1 -18.47 5.37 14.35
C MET A 1 -17.91 6.65 13.78
N SER A 2 -16.61 6.75 13.68
CA SER A 2 -16.01 7.85 12.93
C SER A 2 -16.16 7.55 11.44
N PRO A 3 -16.63 8.49 10.61
CA PRO A 3 -16.64 8.32 9.16
C PRO A 3 -15.21 8.13 8.67
N PRO A 4 -15.00 7.63 7.42
CA PRO A 4 -13.67 7.65 6.84
C PRO A 4 -13.14 9.08 6.90
N PRO A 5 -11.83 9.28 7.14
CA PRO A 5 -11.29 10.63 7.30
C PRO A 5 -11.52 11.48 6.06
N PHE A 6 -11.59 10.87 4.87
CA PHE A 6 -11.75 11.58 3.59
C PHE A 6 -12.71 10.86 2.66
N ARG A 7 -13.50 11.63 1.86
CA ARG A 7 -14.42 11.07 0.87
C ARG A 7 -13.78 10.89 -0.49
N ALA A 8 -12.94 11.83 -0.91
CA ALA A 8 -12.10 11.75 -2.08
C ALA A 8 -10.70 11.33 -1.64
N GLU A 9 -10.28 10.13 -2.00
CA GLU A 9 -9.02 9.52 -1.59
C GLU A 9 -8.13 9.23 -2.80
N HIS A 10 -6.85 8.96 -2.54
CA HIS A 10 -5.91 8.39 -3.51
C HIS A 10 -4.90 7.46 -2.79
N MET A 11 -4.18 6.62 -3.56
CA MET A 11 -3.36 5.54 -2.97
C MET A 11 -1.93 5.97 -2.58
N GLY A 12 -1.59 7.24 -2.71
CA GLY A 12 -0.30 7.77 -2.25
C GLY A 12 0.64 8.15 -3.37
N SER A 13 1.06 7.22 -4.23
CA SER A 13 2.02 7.52 -5.29
C SER A 13 1.41 8.29 -6.45
N LEU A 14 2.13 9.34 -6.90
CA LEU A 14 1.78 10.20 -8.02
C LEU A 14 2.91 10.19 -9.07
N LEU A 15 2.61 10.62 -10.30
CA LEU A 15 3.60 10.66 -11.39
C LEU A 15 4.73 11.62 -11.04
N ARG A 16 5.96 11.12 -11.09
CA ARG A 16 7.14 11.90 -10.72
C ARG A 16 7.50 12.92 -11.80
N PRO A 17 7.80 14.16 -11.41
CA PRO A 17 8.21 15.19 -12.37
C PRO A 17 9.54 14.83 -13.03
N GLN A 18 9.68 15.19 -14.29
CA GLN A 18 10.83 14.86 -15.12
C GLN A 18 12.18 15.25 -14.48
N GLN A 19 12.25 16.42 -13.84
CA GLN A 19 13.46 16.88 -13.16
C GLN A 19 13.92 15.93 -12.05
N LEU A 20 12.98 15.33 -11.31
CA LEU A 20 13.30 14.35 -10.25
C LEU A 20 13.85 13.06 -10.86
N LEU A 21 13.28 12.61 -11.97
CA LEU A 21 13.76 11.42 -12.69
C LEU A 21 15.18 11.65 -13.26
N GLU A 22 15.44 12.79 -13.87
CA GLU A 22 16.74 13.16 -14.47
C GLU A 22 17.87 13.23 -13.44
N VAL A 23 17.62 13.82 -12.27
CA VAL A 23 18.65 13.88 -11.22
C VAL A 23 18.99 12.49 -10.68
N ARG A 24 17.98 11.62 -10.51
CA ARG A 24 18.20 10.23 -10.08
C ARG A 24 18.93 9.40 -11.12
N GLU A 25 18.63 9.60 -12.40
CA GLU A 25 19.39 9.00 -13.50
C GLU A 25 20.85 9.45 -13.47
N THR A 26 21.09 10.74 -13.27
CA THR A 26 22.45 11.29 -13.13
C THR A 26 23.23 10.64 -11.99
N ILE A 27 22.58 10.43 -10.83
CA ILE A 27 23.20 9.75 -9.69
C ILE A 27 23.56 8.29 -10.06
N ARG A 28 22.65 7.56 -10.71
CA ARG A 28 22.87 6.16 -11.13
C ARG A 28 24.02 6.04 -12.15
N GLU A 29 24.02 6.90 -13.17
CA GLU A 29 24.98 6.82 -14.27
C GLU A 29 26.39 7.31 -13.89
N LYS A 30 26.45 8.39 -13.11
CA LYS A 30 27.74 9.02 -12.78
C LYS A 30 28.29 8.64 -11.42
N GLY A 31 27.50 7.94 -10.58
CA GLY A 31 27.92 7.56 -9.23
C GLY A 31 28.20 8.76 -8.31
N VAL A 32 27.61 9.93 -8.58
CA VAL A 32 27.73 11.11 -7.73
C VAL A 32 26.82 10.97 -6.50
N SER A 33 27.17 11.64 -5.40
CA SER A 33 26.30 11.63 -4.22
C SER A 33 24.97 12.36 -4.49
N PRO A 34 23.88 12.00 -3.78
CA PRO A 34 22.61 12.71 -3.85
C PRO A 34 22.75 14.22 -3.56
N GLU A 35 23.60 14.58 -2.61
CA GLU A 35 23.88 15.96 -2.22
C GLU A 35 24.57 16.74 -3.34
N ASP A 36 25.61 16.16 -3.95
CA ASP A 36 26.34 16.79 -5.05
C ASP A 36 25.48 16.94 -6.32
N ALA A 37 24.53 16.03 -6.52
CA ALA A 37 23.54 16.11 -7.59
C ALA A 37 22.38 17.09 -7.30
N GLY A 38 22.27 17.61 -6.07
CA GLY A 38 21.21 18.51 -5.63
C GLY A 38 19.87 17.82 -5.40
N LEU A 39 19.83 16.49 -5.28
CA LEU A 39 18.59 15.73 -5.08
C LEU A 39 17.74 16.21 -3.90
N PRO A 40 18.27 16.52 -2.69
CA PRO A 40 17.45 16.94 -1.57
C PRO A 40 16.63 18.22 -1.84
N ALA A 41 17.20 19.16 -2.55
CA ALA A 41 16.51 20.42 -2.90
C ALA A 41 15.42 20.19 -3.96
N ILE A 42 15.70 19.36 -4.97
CA ILE A 42 14.76 18.99 -6.04
C ILE A 42 13.60 18.18 -5.44
N GLU A 43 13.87 17.21 -4.59
CA GLU A 43 12.88 16.39 -3.91
C GLU A 43 11.94 17.24 -3.04
N LYS A 44 12.49 18.12 -2.21
CA LYS A 44 11.71 19.04 -1.39
C LYS A 44 10.78 19.93 -2.25
N ALA A 45 11.30 20.48 -3.34
CA ALA A 45 10.50 21.32 -4.25
C ALA A 45 9.40 20.49 -4.95
N ALA A 46 9.72 19.29 -5.40
CA ALA A 46 8.77 18.38 -6.03
C ALA A 46 7.65 17.96 -5.05
N VAL A 47 7.98 17.60 -3.82
CA VAL A 47 6.98 17.26 -2.79
C VAL A 47 6.09 18.47 -2.48
N ALA A 48 6.64 19.67 -2.33
CA ALA A 48 5.84 20.87 -2.12
C ALA A 48 4.88 21.14 -3.28
N ALA A 49 5.33 20.94 -4.53
CA ALA A 49 4.51 21.12 -5.72
C ALA A 49 3.37 20.08 -5.81
N VAL A 50 3.63 18.82 -5.51
CA VAL A 50 2.61 17.77 -5.57
C VAL A 50 1.61 17.87 -4.42
N VAL A 51 2.02 18.31 -3.23
CA VAL A 51 1.09 18.64 -2.13
C VAL A 51 0.17 19.78 -2.55
N LYS A 52 0.74 20.85 -3.14
CA LYS A 52 -0.08 21.95 -3.66
C LYS A 52 -1.07 21.47 -4.72
N LEU A 53 -0.65 20.62 -5.66
CA LEU A 53 -1.55 20.05 -6.68
C LEU A 53 -2.73 19.32 -6.04
N GLN A 54 -2.50 18.48 -5.03
CA GLN A 54 -3.56 17.76 -4.32
C GLN A 54 -4.55 18.73 -3.66
N LEU A 55 -4.06 19.77 -3.00
CA LEU A 55 -4.89 20.80 -2.39
C LEU A 55 -5.66 21.63 -3.43
N ASP A 56 -5.04 22.01 -4.53
CA ASP A 56 -5.69 22.75 -5.64
C ASP A 56 -6.82 21.92 -6.28
N LEU A 57 -6.73 20.60 -6.27
CA LEU A 57 -7.77 19.68 -6.72
C LEU A 57 -8.86 19.45 -5.64
N GLY A 58 -8.74 20.07 -4.47
CA GLY A 58 -9.70 19.92 -3.36
C GLY A 58 -9.55 18.60 -2.60
N LEU A 59 -8.46 17.86 -2.78
CA LEU A 59 -8.18 16.67 -1.99
C LEU A 59 -7.73 17.07 -0.58
N LYS A 60 -8.26 16.43 0.44
CA LYS A 60 -7.86 16.67 1.84
C LYS A 60 -6.76 15.72 2.30
N ALA A 61 -6.84 14.44 1.92
CA ALA A 61 -5.76 13.50 2.13
C ALA A 61 -4.56 13.93 1.28
N VAL A 62 -3.47 14.37 1.92
CA VAL A 62 -2.26 14.78 1.22
C VAL A 62 -1.11 13.82 1.49
N THR A 63 -0.36 13.48 0.45
CA THR A 63 0.82 12.61 0.52
C THR A 63 2.01 13.28 -0.14
N SER A 64 3.20 12.70 0.02
CA SER A 64 4.43 13.10 -0.68
C SER A 64 4.41 12.79 -2.19
N GLY A 65 3.38 12.07 -2.70
CA GLY A 65 3.41 11.42 -4.01
C GLY A 65 4.42 10.28 -4.09
N GLU A 66 5.03 9.91 -2.97
CA GLU A 66 6.16 8.97 -2.87
C GLU A 66 7.42 9.44 -3.61
N TYR A 67 7.58 10.76 -3.72
CA TYR A 67 8.67 11.36 -4.48
C TYR A 67 10.05 11.21 -3.83
N ASN A 68 10.11 10.86 -2.55
CA ASN A 68 11.35 10.59 -1.82
C ASN A 68 11.86 9.15 -1.97
N ARG A 69 11.16 8.28 -2.70
CA ARG A 69 11.52 6.86 -2.88
C ARG A 69 11.41 6.41 -4.33
N THR A 70 12.18 5.38 -4.67
CA THR A 70 12.23 4.81 -6.03
C THR A 70 11.32 3.59 -6.20
N ARG A 71 10.92 2.99 -5.07
CA ARG A 71 10.07 1.79 -4.98
C ARG A 71 8.99 2.02 -3.93
N PHE A 72 7.81 1.45 -4.11
CA PHE A 72 6.69 1.65 -3.18
C PHE A 72 6.98 1.21 -1.73
N TRP A 73 7.84 0.22 -1.52
CA TRP A 73 8.21 -0.21 -0.17
C TRP A 73 9.29 0.66 0.51
N GLY A 74 9.85 1.65 -0.19
CA GLY A 74 10.82 2.58 0.38
C GLY A 74 12.10 1.92 0.89
N LEU A 75 12.63 2.46 1.98
CA LEU A 75 13.85 2.00 2.65
C LEU A 75 13.61 1.46 4.06
N MET A 76 12.39 1.48 4.58
CA MET A 76 12.06 1.17 5.97
C MET A 76 12.68 -0.16 6.45
N TRP A 77 12.60 -1.23 5.63
CA TRP A 77 13.18 -2.52 5.98
C TRP A 77 14.71 -2.51 5.98
N ASP A 78 15.34 -1.75 5.10
CA ASP A 78 16.80 -1.61 5.06
C ASP A 78 17.35 -0.86 6.29
N GLU A 79 16.50 -0.07 6.94
CA GLU A 79 16.83 0.74 8.11
C GLU A 79 16.65 0.00 9.44
N PHE A 80 15.92 -1.09 9.49
CA PHE A 80 15.83 -1.91 10.71
C PHE A 80 17.18 -2.57 11.00
N GLU A 81 17.56 -2.56 12.27
CA GLU A 81 18.72 -3.32 12.72
C GLU A 81 18.44 -4.81 12.60
N GLY A 82 19.44 -5.56 12.23
CA GLY A 82 19.32 -7.01 12.02
C GLY A 82 19.00 -7.43 10.59
N THR A 83 18.66 -6.50 9.71
CA THR A 83 18.45 -6.81 8.29
C THR A 83 19.76 -7.12 7.56
N LEU A 84 19.69 -8.05 6.63
CA LEU A 84 20.78 -8.44 5.74
C LEU A 84 20.32 -8.27 4.29
N ARG A 85 21.06 -7.44 3.55
CA ARG A 85 20.82 -7.27 2.11
C ARG A 85 21.58 -8.36 1.35
N LEU A 86 20.87 -9.03 0.46
CA LEU A 86 21.40 -10.06 -0.43
C LEU A 86 21.42 -9.50 -1.85
N GLN A 87 22.60 -9.37 -2.42
CA GLN A 87 22.77 -9.10 -3.84
C GLN A 87 22.65 -10.42 -4.61
N ASP A 88 21.88 -10.41 -5.70
CA ASP A 88 21.69 -11.57 -6.57
C ASP A 88 21.26 -12.85 -5.80
N ALA A 89 20.26 -12.70 -4.92
CA ALA A 89 19.72 -13.82 -4.15
C ALA A 89 19.22 -14.95 -5.06
N GLU A 90 19.53 -16.19 -4.70
CA GLU A 90 19.12 -17.36 -5.48
C GLU A 90 17.60 -17.45 -5.64
N SER A 91 17.13 -17.72 -6.86
CA SER A 91 15.69 -17.86 -7.14
C SER A 91 15.02 -18.98 -6.33
N SER A 92 15.81 -19.99 -5.93
CA SER A 92 15.38 -21.08 -5.05
C SER A 92 14.94 -20.65 -3.66
N MET A 93 15.30 -19.44 -3.21
CA MET A 93 14.86 -18.86 -1.95
C MET A 93 13.42 -18.37 -1.99
N PHE A 94 12.84 -18.18 -3.18
CA PHE A 94 11.55 -17.50 -3.38
C PHE A 94 10.45 -18.48 -3.78
N ARG A 95 9.21 -18.11 -3.44
CA ARG A 95 8.00 -18.77 -3.94
C ARG A 95 7.77 -18.40 -5.39
N LEU A 96 8.19 -19.25 -6.33
CA LEU A 96 8.13 -18.99 -7.77
C LEU A 96 6.69 -18.94 -8.33
N TYR A 97 5.70 -19.24 -7.54
CA TYR A 97 4.28 -19.06 -7.82
C TYR A 97 3.71 -17.75 -7.27
N HIS A 98 4.48 -17.03 -6.46
CA HIS A 98 4.07 -15.72 -5.94
C HIS A 98 3.96 -14.70 -7.09
N PRO A 99 2.82 -13.98 -7.24
CA PRO A 99 2.51 -13.23 -8.45
C PRO A 99 3.54 -12.20 -8.86
N ASP A 100 4.14 -11.44 -7.93
CA ASP A 100 5.18 -10.48 -8.25
C ASP A 100 6.52 -11.16 -8.54
N VAL A 101 6.87 -12.21 -7.81
CA VAL A 101 8.12 -12.95 -7.99
C VAL A 101 8.19 -13.54 -9.39
N VAL A 102 7.13 -14.23 -9.83
CA VAL A 102 7.08 -14.81 -11.18
C VAL A 102 7.14 -13.76 -12.29
N SER A 103 6.73 -12.53 -11.99
CA SER A 103 6.78 -11.43 -12.95
C SER A 103 8.18 -10.83 -13.13
N LEU A 104 9.03 -10.99 -12.11
CA LEU A 104 10.41 -10.47 -12.09
C LEU A 104 11.44 -11.51 -12.51
N ILE A 105 11.14 -12.81 -12.30
CA ILE A 105 12.05 -13.90 -12.68
C ILE A 105 11.70 -14.35 -14.09
N GLU A 106 12.56 -14.02 -15.05
CA GLU A 106 12.48 -14.59 -16.40
C GLU A 106 12.67 -16.10 -16.35
N LYS A 107 12.05 -16.80 -17.31
CA LYS A 107 12.20 -18.26 -17.44
C LYS A 107 13.69 -18.61 -17.47
N ASP A 108 14.09 -19.54 -16.60
CA ASP A 108 15.47 -20.02 -16.44
C ASP A 108 16.46 -19.06 -15.70
N ARG A 109 16.00 -17.96 -15.16
CA ARG A 109 16.83 -17.09 -14.33
C ARG A 109 17.07 -17.73 -12.96
N LYS A 110 18.35 -17.87 -12.58
CA LYS A 110 18.74 -18.50 -11.31
C LYS A 110 18.79 -17.54 -10.11
N VAL A 111 18.71 -16.24 -10.36
CA VAL A 111 18.80 -15.20 -9.34
C VAL A 111 17.65 -14.21 -9.45
N MET A 112 17.21 -13.67 -8.31
CA MET A 112 16.26 -12.56 -8.25
C MET A 112 16.98 -11.29 -8.72
N PRO A 113 16.40 -10.51 -9.65
CA PRO A 113 17.03 -9.27 -10.08
C PRO A 113 17.01 -8.24 -8.95
N GLY A 114 18.19 -7.63 -8.73
CA GLY A 114 18.38 -6.58 -7.72
C GLY A 114 18.54 -7.10 -6.30
N ASP A 115 18.48 -6.18 -5.36
CA ASP A 115 18.66 -6.47 -3.95
C ASP A 115 17.43 -7.12 -3.33
N SER A 116 17.69 -8.09 -2.47
CA SER A 116 16.69 -8.73 -1.61
C SER A 116 17.07 -8.53 -0.15
N VAL A 117 16.11 -8.56 0.76
CA VAL A 117 16.34 -8.29 2.19
C VAL A 117 15.78 -9.45 3.00
N ILE A 118 16.57 -9.97 3.94
CA ILE A 118 16.17 -10.96 4.95
C ILE A 118 16.59 -10.48 6.35
N ALA A 119 16.12 -11.13 7.40
CA ALA A 119 16.66 -10.93 8.73
C ALA A 119 17.94 -11.80 8.93
N GLY A 120 19.10 -11.16 9.08
CA GLY A 120 20.39 -11.81 9.36
C GLY A 120 20.67 -11.97 10.85
N SER A 121 19.96 -11.19 11.71
CA SER A 121 19.96 -11.28 13.17
C SER A 121 18.59 -10.81 13.70
N LYS A 122 18.40 -10.77 15.02
CA LYS A 122 17.16 -10.27 15.63
C LYS A 122 16.86 -8.84 15.15
N LEU A 123 15.63 -8.64 14.65
CA LEU A 123 15.19 -7.32 14.17
C LEU A 123 14.90 -6.39 15.35
N THR A 124 15.43 -5.18 15.27
CA THR A 124 15.12 -4.11 16.22
C THR A 124 14.94 -2.77 15.49
N HIS A 125 14.11 -1.90 16.06
CA HIS A 125 13.95 -0.52 15.59
C HIS A 125 14.99 0.38 16.26
N SER A 126 15.63 1.23 15.47
CA SER A 126 16.56 2.25 15.95
C SER A 126 16.17 3.61 15.41
N ALA A 127 15.83 4.54 16.28
CA ALA A 127 15.50 5.91 15.88
C ALA A 127 16.64 6.63 15.13
N ALA A 128 17.87 6.17 15.29
CA ALA A 128 19.03 6.72 14.56
C ALA A 128 19.13 6.23 13.11
N ARG A 129 18.50 5.08 12.79
CA ARG A 129 18.54 4.45 11.47
C ARG A 129 17.19 4.51 10.74
N SER A 130 16.08 4.39 11.46
CA SER A 130 14.72 4.42 10.91
C SER A 130 14.28 5.84 10.64
N VAL A 131 14.80 6.42 9.55
CA VAL A 131 14.65 7.85 9.24
C VAL A 131 13.87 8.13 7.96
N SER A 132 13.71 7.17 7.07
CA SER A 132 13.12 7.43 5.73
C SER A 132 11.66 7.85 5.78
N ASN A 133 10.83 7.16 6.56
CA ASN A 133 9.42 7.52 6.71
C ASN A 133 9.26 8.85 7.47
N LEU A 134 10.10 9.10 8.47
CA LEU A 134 10.11 10.38 9.19
C LEU A 134 10.55 11.52 8.27
N HIS A 135 11.54 11.30 7.42
CA HIS A 135 11.97 12.27 6.41
C HIS A 135 10.81 12.60 5.44
N GLU A 136 10.14 11.57 4.92
CA GLU A 136 8.96 11.74 4.06
C GLU A 136 7.87 12.57 4.74
N LEU A 137 7.53 12.22 5.98
CA LEU A 137 6.56 12.97 6.77
C LEU A 137 6.97 14.45 6.91
N ARG A 138 8.24 14.73 7.20
CA ARG A 138 8.74 16.09 7.34
C ARG A 138 8.69 16.91 6.05
N LEU A 139 8.90 16.27 4.90
CA LEU A 139 8.73 16.93 3.60
C LEU A 139 7.29 17.41 3.39
N VAL A 140 6.31 16.57 3.71
CA VAL A 140 4.88 16.94 3.58
C VAL A 140 4.48 17.98 4.63
N GLN A 141 4.90 17.81 5.89
CA GLN A 141 4.66 18.79 6.96
C GLN A 141 5.19 20.19 6.62
N ALA A 142 6.33 20.26 5.94
CA ALA A 142 6.88 21.54 5.49
C ALA A 142 6.07 22.22 4.37
N ALA A 143 5.18 21.49 3.72
CA ALA A 143 4.36 21.96 2.59
C ALA A 143 2.92 22.32 2.99
N VAL A 144 2.49 22.03 4.24
CA VAL A 144 1.15 22.33 4.74
C VAL A 144 1.22 23.04 6.11
N PRO A 145 0.22 23.85 6.49
CA PRO A 145 0.13 24.40 7.83
C PRO A 145 0.03 23.30 8.91
N GLU A 146 0.53 23.56 10.10
CA GLU A 146 0.47 22.58 11.21
C GLU A 146 -0.97 22.19 11.56
N SER A 147 -1.93 23.09 11.41
CA SER A 147 -3.37 22.78 11.57
C SER A 147 -3.87 21.65 10.67
N ASP A 148 -3.18 21.41 9.56
CA ASP A 148 -3.57 20.43 8.54
C ASP A 148 -2.75 19.13 8.60
N TRP A 149 -1.83 18.99 9.56
CA TRP A 149 -1.04 17.77 9.72
C TRP A 149 -1.89 16.52 9.93
N ALA A 150 -3.06 16.65 10.54
CA ALA A 150 -4.01 15.54 10.67
C ALA A 150 -4.53 15.02 9.32
N ASN A 151 -4.40 15.81 8.24
CA ASN A 151 -4.78 15.42 6.88
C ASN A 151 -3.65 14.71 6.12
N ILE A 152 -2.45 14.67 6.67
CA ILE A 152 -1.33 13.96 6.05
C ILE A 152 -1.58 12.45 6.15
N LYS A 153 -1.48 11.78 5.02
CA LYS A 153 -1.49 10.32 4.91
C LYS A 153 -0.11 9.84 4.48
N LEU A 154 0.45 8.91 5.22
CA LEU A 154 1.70 8.25 4.85
C LEU A 154 1.40 6.82 4.40
N THR A 155 1.97 6.41 3.27
CA THR A 155 1.90 5.03 2.78
C THR A 155 3.17 4.29 3.22
N ILE A 156 3.02 3.10 3.78
CA ILE A 156 4.14 2.25 4.20
C ILE A 156 3.91 0.81 3.74
N ILE A 157 4.98 0.06 3.63
CA ILE A 157 4.89 -1.35 3.24
C ILE A 157 4.25 -2.20 4.34
N THR A 158 3.54 -3.26 3.94
CA THR A 158 2.97 -4.26 4.84
C THR A 158 4.02 -4.98 5.68
N PRO A 159 3.73 -5.36 6.94
CA PRO A 159 4.67 -6.14 7.76
C PRO A 159 4.95 -7.53 7.20
N ALA A 160 4.08 -8.08 6.35
CA ALA A 160 4.24 -9.41 5.76
C ALA A 160 5.08 -9.43 4.46
N TRP A 161 5.40 -8.26 3.86
CA TRP A 161 5.96 -8.17 2.51
C TRP A 161 7.17 -9.05 2.25
N PHE A 162 8.18 -8.98 3.10
CA PHE A 162 9.41 -9.74 2.87
C PHE A 162 9.28 -11.22 3.21
N HIS A 163 8.38 -11.61 4.13
CA HIS A 163 8.14 -13.02 4.43
C HIS A 163 7.40 -13.74 3.30
N MET A 164 6.34 -13.14 2.77
CA MET A 164 5.46 -13.84 1.84
C MET A 164 6.10 -14.21 0.49
N ARG A 165 7.13 -13.48 0.08
CA ARG A 165 7.88 -13.73 -1.15
C ARG A 165 8.84 -14.90 -1.03
N TYR A 166 9.34 -15.18 0.17
CA TYR A 166 10.34 -16.22 0.44
C TYR A 166 9.66 -17.56 0.77
N LYS A 167 10.35 -18.64 0.41
CA LYS A 167 9.99 -19.98 0.88
C LYS A 167 10.10 -20.06 2.41
N GLN A 168 9.48 -21.09 2.98
CA GLN A 168 9.47 -21.35 4.41
C GLN A 168 10.89 -21.28 5.01
N GLY A 169 11.05 -20.46 6.05
CA GLY A 169 12.33 -20.27 6.74
C GLY A 169 13.43 -19.56 5.93
N ARG A 170 13.10 -18.91 4.80
CA ARG A 170 14.08 -18.20 3.96
C ARG A 170 14.01 -16.67 4.10
N ALA A 171 13.05 -16.14 4.86
CA ALA A 171 12.97 -14.72 5.18
C ALA A 171 13.96 -14.28 6.27
N TYR A 172 14.65 -15.22 6.87
CA TYR A 172 15.63 -15.02 7.95
C TYR A 172 16.70 -16.12 7.94
N THR A 173 17.84 -15.87 8.63
CA THR A 173 18.85 -16.91 8.83
C THR A 173 18.47 -17.79 10.05
N PRO A 174 18.92 -19.07 10.10
CA PRO A 174 18.67 -19.94 11.25
C PRO A 174 19.23 -19.40 12.57
N GLU A 175 20.28 -18.58 12.51
CA GLU A 175 20.90 -17.92 13.68
C GLU A 175 20.04 -16.78 14.20
N ALA A 176 19.26 -16.14 13.31
CA ALA A 176 18.35 -15.05 13.68
C ALA A 176 17.07 -15.58 14.33
N TYR A 177 16.42 -16.55 13.66
CA TYR A 177 15.13 -17.08 14.10
C TYR A 177 14.99 -18.57 13.85
N ALA A 178 14.42 -19.29 14.83
CA ALA A 178 14.16 -20.72 14.72
C ALA A 178 12.87 -21.04 13.95
N ASN A 179 11.93 -20.09 13.88
CA ASN A 179 10.60 -20.27 13.27
C ASN A 179 9.97 -18.91 12.92
N ASP A 180 8.88 -18.95 12.13
CA ASP A 180 8.17 -17.76 11.68
C ASP A 180 7.49 -17.00 12.84
N ALA A 181 7.03 -17.70 13.88
CA ALA A 181 6.35 -17.05 15.01
C ALA A 181 7.28 -16.09 15.77
N ASP A 182 8.54 -16.49 16.02
CA ASP A 182 9.55 -15.65 16.64
C ASP A 182 9.93 -14.47 15.73
N TYR A 183 10.02 -14.72 14.42
CA TYR A 183 10.28 -13.68 13.42
C TYR A 183 9.14 -12.66 13.37
N PHE A 184 7.88 -13.10 13.30
CA PHE A 184 6.70 -12.22 13.28
C PHE A 184 6.57 -11.41 14.58
N ALA A 185 6.90 -11.98 15.71
CA ALA A 185 6.88 -11.25 16.98
C ALA A 185 7.84 -10.06 16.99
N ASP A 186 9.02 -10.19 16.39
CA ASP A 186 9.97 -9.08 16.31
C ASP A 186 9.59 -8.11 15.17
N VAL A 187 9.07 -8.58 14.02
CA VAL A 187 8.49 -7.70 12.99
C VAL A 187 7.38 -6.83 13.58
N ALA A 188 6.46 -7.40 14.35
CA ALA A 188 5.41 -6.62 15.01
C ALA A 188 5.97 -5.52 15.93
N LYS A 189 7.02 -5.84 16.70
CA LYS A 189 7.67 -4.84 17.61
C LYS A 189 8.34 -3.71 16.84
N VAL A 190 9.03 -3.99 15.74
CA VAL A 190 9.67 -2.92 14.96
C VAL A 190 8.64 -2.03 14.28
N TYR A 191 7.51 -2.59 13.81
CA TYR A 191 6.39 -1.79 13.30
C TYR A 191 5.73 -0.95 14.41
N GLN A 192 5.50 -1.51 15.60
CA GLN A 192 4.98 -0.74 16.74
C GLN A 192 5.86 0.46 17.06
N ALA A 193 7.18 0.27 17.06
CA ALA A 193 8.14 1.35 17.36
C ALA A 193 8.19 2.40 16.24
N GLU A 194 8.17 1.98 14.98
CA GLU A 194 8.12 2.90 13.82
C GLU A 194 6.84 3.74 13.84
N LEU A 195 5.69 3.11 14.02
CA LEU A 195 4.40 3.80 14.06
C LEU A 195 4.29 4.76 15.25
N ALA A 196 4.84 4.39 16.42
CA ALA A 196 4.91 5.27 17.57
C ALA A 196 5.78 6.51 17.29
N SER A 197 6.94 6.34 16.66
CA SER A 197 7.81 7.44 16.23
C SER A 197 7.11 8.40 15.27
N LEU A 198 6.37 7.86 14.31
CA LEU A 198 5.59 8.65 13.35
C LEU A 198 4.42 9.39 14.02
N TYR A 199 3.73 8.74 14.96
CA TYR A 199 2.68 9.38 15.76
C TYR A 199 3.21 10.55 16.59
N ASP A 200 4.33 10.36 17.27
CA ASP A 200 5.00 11.38 18.06
C ASP A 200 5.48 12.56 17.18
N ALA A 201 5.81 12.27 15.92
CA ALA A 201 6.15 13.28 14.92
C ALA A 201 4.92 14.01 14.33
N GLY A 202 3.70 13.65 14.72
CA GLY A 202 2.46 14.32 14.32
C GLY A 202 1.63 13.60 13.26
N LEU A 203 2.05 12.43 12.77
CA LEU A 203 1.23 11.62 11.84
C LEU A 203 -0.05 11.12 12.53
N ARG A 204 -1.19 11.14 11.79
CA ARG A 204 -2.48 10.61 12.29
C ARG A 204 -3.13 9.62 11.33
N ASN A 205 -2.60 9.45 10.10
CA ASN A 205 -3.12 8.50 9.12
C ASN A 205 -1.98 7.71 8.49
N VAL A 206 -2.07 6.39 8.54
CA VAL A 206 -1.17 5.48 7.83
C VAL A 206 -1.98 4.53 6.96
N GLN A 207 -1.49 4.31 5.74
CA GLN A 207 -1.98 3.29 4.83
C GLN A 207 -0.88 2.25 4.63
N PHE A 208 -1.18 1.00 4.93
CA PHE A 208 -0.32 -0.12 4.57
C PHE A 208 -0.58 -0.51 3.12
N ASP A 209 0.44 -0.49 2.29
CA ASP A 209 0.36 -1.00 0.93
C ASP A 209 0.64 -2.50 0.92
N ASP A 210 -0.40 -3.28 0.65
CA ASP A 210 -0.34 -4.73 0.72
C ASP A 210 -0.85 -5.41 -0.55
N PRO A 211 0.01 -5.66 -1.53
CA PRO A 211 -0.36 -6.52 -2.64
C PRO A 211 -0.55 -7.97 -2.22
N GLY A 212 0.09 -8.39 -1.13
CA GLY A 212 0.09 -9.77 -0.68
C GLY A 212 -1.26 -10.29 -0.24
N LEU A 213 -2.05 -9.49 0.48
CA LEU A 213 -3.39 -9.89 0.89
C LEU A 213 -4.31 -10.13 -0.33
N ALA A 214 -4.14 -9.37 -1.41
CA ALA A 214 -4.90 -9.60 -2.64
C ALA A 214 -4.48 -10.90 -3.37
N TYR A 215 -3.25 -11.38 -3.17
CA TYR A 215 -2.78 -12.61 -3.80
C TYR A 215 -3.47 -13.86 -3.27
N PHE A 216 -4.00 -13.83 -2.05
CA PHE A 216 -4.86 -14.90 -1.53
C PHE A 216 -6.16 -15.11 -2.33
N CYS A 217 -6.58 -14.11 -3.13
CA CYS A 217 -7.69 -14.24 -4.06
C CYS A 217 -7.31 -14.98 -5.36
N SER A 218 -6.02 -15.17 -5.65
CA SER A 218 -5.52 -15.76 -6.89
C SER A 218 -5.44 -17.29 -6.79
N ASP A 219 -6.12 -17.99 -7.68
CA ASP A 219 -6.02 -19.45 -7.78
C ASP A 219 -4.57 -19.89 -7.99
N LYS A 220 -3.82 -19.18 -8.84
CA LYS A 220 -2.40 -19.47 -9.07
C LYS A 220 -1.57 -19.46 -7.79
N PHE A 221 -1.80 -18.49 -6.90
CA PHE A 221 -1.10 -18.43 -5.61
C PHE A 221 -1.53 -19.56 -4.69
N ARG A 222 -2.83 -19.80 -4.57
CA ARG A 222 -3.41 -20.86 -3.71
C ARG A 222 -2.98 -22.27 -4.16
N ASP A 223 -3.05 -22.55 -5.46
CA ASP A 223 -2.62 -23.82 -6.04
C ASP A 223 -1.10 -24.01 -5.89
N GLY A 224 -0.33 -22.96 -6.13
CA GLY A 224 1.13 -22.97 -5.93
C GLY A 224 1.52 -23.23 -4.48
N TRP A 225 0.82 -22.64 -3.52
CA TRP A 225 1.03 -22.91 -2.10
C TRP A 225 0.74 -24.38 -1.75
N ALA A 226 -0.38 -24.91 -2.23
CA ALA A 226 -0.77 -26.29 -1.96
C ALA A 226 0.18 -27.31 -2.61
N ALA A 227 0.81 -26.97 -3.72
CA ALA A 227 1.76 -27.83 -4.42
C ALA A 227 3.20 -27.74 -3.87
N ASP A 228 3.53 -26.72 -3.10
CA ASP A 228 4.87 -26.51 -2.55
C ASP A 228 5.03 -27.26 -1.21
N SER A 229 5.75 -28.39 -1.24
CA SER A 229 5.97 -29.24 -0.07
C SER A 229 6.80 -28.59 1.04
N ASP A 230 7.47 -27.47 0.76
CA ASP A 230 8.24 -26.73 1.78
C ASP A 230 7.31 -25.92 2.70
N ASN A 231 6.09 -25.66 2.29
CA ASN A 231 5.14 -24.88 3.10
C ASN A 231 4.62 -25.68 4.29
N ILE A 232 4.41 -24.97 5.41
CA ILE A 232 3.80 -25.52 6.63
C ILE A 232 2.35 -24.99 6.72
N GLY A 233 1.40 -25.91 6.87
CA GLY A 233 -0.02 -25.56 6.97
C GLY A 233 -0.66 -25.20 5.63
N THR A 234 -1.89 -24.77 5.71
CA THR A 234 -2.70 -24.34 4.55
C THR A 234 -2.43 -22.88 4.20
N VAL A 235 -2.88 -22.47 3.02
CA VAL A 235 -2.85 -21.05 2.63
C VAL A 235 -3.73 -20.19 3.56
N ASP A 236 -4.76 -20.76 4.15
CA ASP A 236 -5.64 -20.08 5.10
C ASP A 236 -4.98 -19.90 6.47
N ASP A 237 -4.14 -20.86 6.92
CA ASP A 237 -3.29 -20.69 8.10
C ASP A 237 -2.27 -19.58 7.92
N LEU A 238 -1.74 -19.40 6.69
CA LEU A 238 -0.87 -18.26 6.37
C LEU A 238 -1.61 -16.93 6.45
N LEU A 239 -2.85 -16.86 5.95
CA LEU A 239 -3.68 -15.66 6.06
C LEU A 239 -3.95 -15.31 7.53
N ASP A 240 -4.23 -16.30 8.36
CA ASP A 240 -4.41 -16.13 9.81
C ASP A 240 -3.16 -15.57 10.48
N ALA A 241 -1.99 -16.10 10.13
CA ALA A 241 -0.71 -15.62 10.65
C ALA A 241 -0.45 -14.17 10.25
N TYR A 242 -0.79 -13.77 9.02
CA TYR A 242 -0.62 -12.38 8.57
C TYR A 242 -1.62 -11.42 9.20
N ILE A 243 -2.88 -11.83 9.39
CA ILE A 243 -3.86 -11.03 10.13
C ILE A 243 -3.39 -10.83 11.58
N ALA A 244 -2.87 -11.88 12.23
CA ALA A 244 -2.31 -11.77 13.57
C ALA A 244 -1.11 -10.81 13.61
N LEU A 245 -0.16 -10.93 12.66
CA LEU A 245 1.00 -10.04 12.53
C LEU A 245 0.59 -8.58 12.37
N TYR A 246 -0.40 -8.29 11.52
CA TYR A 246 -0.95 -6.94 11.37
C TYR A 246 -1.53 -6.42 12.68
N ASN A 247 -2.41 -7.22 13.28
CA ASN A 247 -3.09 -6.82 14.52
C ASN A 247 -2.09 -6.54 15.65
N ASP A 248 -1.04 -7.34 15.76
CA ASP A 248 0.04 -7.12 16.72
C ASP A 248 0.83 -5.85 16.38
N SER A 249 1.14 -5.61 15.10
CA SER A 249 1.86 -4.43 14.63
C SER A 249 1.17 -3.11 14.98
N ILE A 250 -0.17 -3.09 14.98
CA ILE A 250 -0.97 -1.90 15.26
C ILE A 250 -1.56 -1.87 16.68
N SER A 251 -1.31 -2.90 17.51
CA SER A 251 -2.00 -3.10 18.80
C SER A 251 -1.77 -2.00 19.84
N LYS A 252 -0.69 -1.23 19.71
CA LYS A 252 -0.31 -0.16 20.66
C LYS A 252 -0.63 1.24 20.16
N LEU A 253 -1.29 1.37 19.02
CA LEU A 253 -1.61 2.68 18.46
C LEU A 253 -2.66 3.42 19.30
N PRO A 254 -2.53 4.73 19.46
CA PRO A 254 -3.57 5.59 20.04
C PRO A 254 -4.87 5.53 19.22
N ALA A 255 -6.01 5.76 19.89
CA ALA A 255 -7.34 5.65 19.27
C ALA A 255 -7.61 6.70 18.17
N ASP A 256 -6.86 7.79 18.15
CA ASP A 256 -6.90 8.85 17.14
C ASP A 256 -5.92 8.60 15.98
N PHE A 257 -5.19 7.48 15.97
CA PHE A 257 -4.34 7.10 14.86
C PHE A 257 -5.12 6.20 13.89
N HIS A 258 -5.45 6.74 12.74
CA HIS A 258 -6.19 6.02 11.71
C HIS A 258 -5.27 5.09 10.91
N THR A 259 -5.70 3.84 10.75
CA THR A 259 -4.97 2.83 9.98
C THR A 259 -5.82 2.33 8.81
N GLY A 260 -5.19 2.18 7.66
CA GLY A 260 -5.82 1.59 6.49
C GLY A 260 -4.93 0.54 5.84
N VAL A 261 -5.51 -0.34 5.04
CA VAL A 261 -4.78 -1.31 4.21
C VAL A 261 -5.26 -1.25 2.77
N HIS A 262 -4.33 -1.09 1.85
CA HIS A 262 -4.58 -1.15 0.41
C HIS A 262 -4.24 -2.53 -0.13
N LEU A 263 -5.27 -3.25 -0.59
CA LEU A 263 -5.14 -4.56 -1.22
C LEU A 263 -4.84 -4.38 -2.71
N CYS A 264 -3.57 -4.12 -3.01
CA CYS A 264 -3.11 -3.89 -4.37
C CYS A 264 -3.05 -5.21 -5.16
N ARG A 265 -3.53 -5.17 -6.41
CA ARG A 265 -3.42 -6.33 -7.33
C ARG A 265 -2.17 -6.26 -8.21
N GLY A 266 -1.30 -5.33 -7.94
CA GLY A 266 -0.09 -5.03 -8.70
C GLY A 266 -0.30 -3.84 -9.65
N ASN A 267 0.68 -2.96 -9.64
CA ASN A 267 0.74 -1.79 -10.51
C ASN A 267 2.17 -1.66 -11.06
N PHE A 268 2.48 -2.46 -12.10
CA PHE A 268 3.80 -2.55 -12.68
C PHE A 268 3.91 -1.74 -13.98
N ILE A 269 5.11 -1.57 -14.47
CA ILE A 269 5.43 -0.86 -15.72
C ILE A 269 4.48 -1.29 -16.84
N GLY A 270 3.95 -0.33 -17.58
CA GLY A 270 2.95 -0.57 -18.64
C GLY A 270 1.53 -0.83 -18.14
N GLY A 271 1.23 -0.52 -16.87
CA GLY A 271 -0.12 -0.70 -16.30
C GLY A 271 -0.45 -2.17 -15.99
N ARG A 272 0.55 -3.07 -15.95
CA ARG A 272 0.31 -4.49 -15.67
C ARG A 272 -0.10 -4.72 -14.22
N HIS A 273 -1.03 -5.66 -14.03
CA HIS A 273 -1.37 -6.22 -12.72
C HIS A 273 -0.76 -7.62 -12.56
N PHE A 274 -0.70 -8.13 -11.34
CA PHE A 274 -0.11 -9.43 -11.02
C PHE A 274 -1.15 -10.47 -10.61
N ALA A 275 -2.25 -10.04 -9.98
CA ALA A 275 -3.25 -10.94 -9.43
C ALA A 275 -4.67 -10.57 -9.87
N GLU A 276 -5.45 -11.62 -10.11
CA GLU A 276 -6.89 -11.57 -10.37
C GLU A 276 -7.61 -12.48 -9.36
N GLY A 277 -8.90 -12.29 -9.20
CA GLY A 277 -9.76 -13.08 -8.33
C GLY A 277 -10.65 -12.21 -7.46
N ALA A 278 -11.89 -12.65 -7.25
CA ALA A 278 -12.83 -11.95 -6.40
C ALA A 278 -12.41 -11.98 -4.91
N TYR A 279 -12.79 -10.96 -4.15
CA TYR A 279 -12.50 -10.90 -2.71
C TYR A 279 -13.30 -11.91 -1.88
N ASP A 280 -14.29 -12.61 -2.47
CA ASP A 280 -15.17 -13.56 -1.77
C ASP A 280 -14.42 -14.58 -0.91
N ILE A 281 -13.26 -15.04 -1.40
CA ILE A 281 -12.45 -16.07 -0.74
C ILE A 281 -11.94 -15.60 0.63
N ILE A 282 -11.56 -14.33 0.76
CA ILE A 282 -10.90 -13.80 1.96
C ILE A 282 -11.76 -12.79 2.74
N ALA A 283 -12.81 -12.24 2.12
CA ALA A 283 -13.51 -11.05 2.63
C ALA A 283 -14.08 -11.23 4.03
N GLN A 284 -14.77 -12.36 4.30
CA GLN A 284 -15.36 -12.56 5.60
C GLN A 284 -14.30 -12.54 6.69
N LYS A 285 -13.25 -13.37 6.56
CA LYS A 285 -12.14 -13.44 7.52
C LYS A 285 -11.42 -12.08 7.61
N LEU A 286 -11.01 -11.53 6.47
CA LEU A 286 -10.22 -10.31 6.43
C LEU A 286 -10.95 -9.13 7.09
N PHE A 287 -12.21 -8.89 6.72
CA PHE A 287 -12.95 -7.72 7.21
C PHE A 287 -13.35 -7.84 8.69
N THR A 288 -13.59 -9.08 9.18
CA THR A 288 -13.99 -9.29 10.58
C THR A 288 -12.80 -9.39 11.54
N GLU A 289 -11.65 -9.87 11.08
CA GLU A 289 -10.53 -10.20 11.96
C GLU A 289 -9.38 -9.18 11.89
N LEU A 290 -9.13 -8.54 10.73
CA LEU A 290 -8.11 -7.51 10.60
C LEU A 290 -8.59 -6.19 11.21
N LYS A 291 -7.86 -5.66 12.18
CA LYS A 291 -8.28 -4.53 13.03
C LYS A 291 -7.97 -3.14 12.48
N VAL A 292 -7.70 -3.00 11.19
CA VAL A 292 -7.54 -1.68 10.56
C VAL A 292 -8.87 -0.94 10.50
N ASN A 293 -8.82 0.39 10.42
CA ASN A 293 -10.02 1.22 10.33
C ASN A 293 -10.64 1.21 8.94
N THR A 294 -9.82 1.14 7.88
CA THR A 294 -10.28 1.30 6.49
C THR A 294 -9.61 0.27 5.56
N PHE A 295 -10.41 -0.31 4.67
CA PHE A 295 -9.94 -1.16 3.58
C PHE A 295 -10.01 -0.38 2.27
N TYR A 296 -8.89 -0.30 1.54
CA TYR A 296 -8.80 0.31 0.21
C TYR A 296 -8.76 -0.82 -0.82
N LEU A 297 -9.84 -0.97 -1.60
CA LEU A 297 -10.05 -2.13 -2.46
C LEU A 297 -10.10 -1.72 -3.94
N GLU A 298 -9.40 -2.47 -4.79
CA GLU A 298 -9.48 -2.27 -6.24
C GLU A 298 -10.78 -2.83 -6.80
N TYR A 299 -11.53 -1.97 -7.48
CA TYR A 299 -12.79 -2.30 -8.15
C TYR A 299 -12.95 -1.58 -9.50
N ASP A 300 -11.86 -1.24 -10.17
CA ASP A 300 -11.90 -0.52 -11.47
C ASP A 300 -12.32 -1.41 -12.64
N THR A 301 -12.07 -2.72 -12.57
CA THR A 301 -12.42 -3.70 -13.63
C THR A 301 -12.93 -5.01 -13.05
N ASP A 302 -13.43 -5.89 -13.92
CA ASP A 302 -14.02 -7.19 -13.55
C ASP A 302 -13.02 -8.17 -12.93
N ARG A 303 -11.71 -7.90 -12.99
CA ARG A 303 -10.67 -8.75 -12.34
C ARG A 303 -10.83 -8.84 -10.83
N ALA A 304 -11.52 -7.88 -10.22
CA ALA A 304 -11.76 -7.84 -8.77
C ALA A 304 -13.04 -8.58 -8.35
N GLY A 305 -13.86 -9.04 -9.29
CA GLY A 305 -15.18 -9.58 -9.01
C GLY A 305 -16.23 -8.50 -8.70
N GLY A 306 -17.32 -8.90 -8.09
CA GLY A 306 -18.42 -8.02 -7.70
C GLY A 306 -18.26 -7.40 -6.32
N PHE A 307 -19.30 -6.69 -5.87
CA PHE A 307 -19.35 -6.03 -4.57
C PHE A 307 -19.92 -6.93 -3.44
N GLU A 308 -20.33 -8.15 -3.74
CA GLU A 308 -20.92 -9.09 -2.79
C GLU A 308 -20.06 -9.30 -1.53
N PRO A 309 -18.72 -9.32 -1.61
CA PRO A 309 -17.86 -9.43 -0.43
C PRO A 309 -18.07 -8.32 0.60
N LEU A 310 -18.51 -7.13 0.18
CA LEU A 310 -18.71 -5.99 1.08
C LEU A 310 -19.82 -6.20 2.12
N LYS A 311 -20.68 -7.21 1.95
CA LYS A 311 -21.67 -7.61 2.97
C LYS A 311 -21.03 -8.07 4.28
N PHE A 312 -19.77 -8.49 4.25
CA PHE A 312 -19.03 -8.88 5.45
C PHE A 312 -18.36 -7.71 6.18
N LEU A 313 -18.45 -6.47 5.66
CA LEU A 313 -17.81 -5.30 6.28
C LEU A 313 -18.48 -4.96 7.62
N PRO A 314 -17.78 -5.03 8.76
CA PRO A 314 -18.34 -4.69 10.08
C PRO A 314 -18.75 -3.21 10.15
N LYS A 315 -19.72 -2.88 11.03
CA LYS A 315 -20.23 -1.51 11.19
C LYS A 315 -19.20 -0.47 11.62
N ASP A 316 -18.14 -0.92 12.25
CA ASP A 316 -17.04 -0.09 12.75
C ASP A 316 -15.84 -0.01 11.79
N ARG A 317 -16.00 -0.46 10.55
CA ARG A 317 -14.99 -0.41 9.50
C ARG A 317 -15.46 0.41 8.31
N ASN A 318 -14.50 1.00 7.61
CA ASN A 318 -14.72 1.77 6.40
C ASN A 318 -14.16 1.04 5.18
N VAL A 319 -14.64 1.40 4.01
CA VAL A 319 -14.11 0.94 2.74
C VAL A 319 -13.95 2.10 1.76
N VAL A 320 -12.83 2.12 1.06
CA VAL A 320 -12.57 3.02 -0.08
C VAL A 320 -12.66 2.20 -1.35
N ILE A 321 -13.56 2.59 -2.23
CA ILE A 321 -13.81 1.92 -3.50
C ILE A 321 -12.88 2.52 -4.56
N GLY A 322 -11.88 1.77 -4.94
CA GLY A 322 -10.94 2.11 -6.01
C GLY A 322 -11.58 1.87 -7.38
N ALA A 323 -12.42 2.79 -7.83
CA ALA A 323 -13.24 2.63 -9.02
C ALA A 323 -12.66 3.29 -10.29
N ILE A 324 -11.66 4.17 -10.15
CA ILE A 324 -11.02 4.91 -11.25
C ILE A 324 -9.70 4.23 -11.60
N SER A 325 -9.51 3.86 -12.86
CA SER A 325 -8.30 3.14 -13.30
C SER A 325 -7.09 4.08 -13.45
N THR A 326 -5.95 3.70 -12.87
CA THR A 326 -4.65 4.31 -13.15
C THR A 326 -3.87 3.57 -14.25
N LYS A 327 -4.49 2.59 -14.89
CA LYS A 327 -3.89 1.75 -15.94
C LYS A 327 -4.35 2.15 -17.34
N LEU A 328 -5.46 2.85 -17.44
CA LEU A 328 -6.10 3.29 -18.68
C LEU A 328 -6.15 4.81 -18.72
N ARG A 329 -5.89 5.40 -19.89
CA ARG A 329 -5.91 6.86 -20.07
C ARG A 329 -7.31 7.44 -20.16
N GLU A 330 -8.25 6.63 -20.64
CA GLU A 330 -9.65 7.01 -20.79
C GLU A 330 -10.21 7.43 -19.43
N LEU A 331 -10.96 8.52 -19.43
CA LEU A 331 -11.67 8.99 -18.25
C LEU A 331 -12.99 8.22 -18.14
N GLU A 332 -13.27 7.72 -16.97
CA GLU A 332 -14.48 6.97 -16.67
C GLU A 332 -15.73 7.87 -16.74
N ASP A 333 -16.88 7.28 -17.07
CA ASP A 333 -18.15 7.98 -16.98
C ASP A 333 -18.56 8.21 -15.52
N LYS A 334 -18.76 9.46 -15.16
CA LYS A 334 -19.05 9.87 -13.79
C LYS A 334 -20.33 9.22 -13.25
N GLU A 335 -21.39 9.17 -14.05
CA GLU A 335 -22.68 8.62 -13.60
C GLU A 335 -22.59 7.10 -13.44
N GLU A 336 -21.85 6.41 -14.30
CA GLU A 336 -21.59 4.98 -14.14
C GLU A 336 -20.84 4.71 -12.84
N ILE A 337 -19.79 5.46 -12.53
CA ILE A 337 -19.04 5.28 -11.28
C ILE A 337 -19.92 5.56 -10.06
N LYS A 338 -20.76 6.60 -10.08
CA LYS A 338 -21.73 6.88 -8.99
C LYS A 338 -22.68 5.69 -8.76
N GLN A 339 -23.22 5.10 -9.83
CA GLN A 339 -24.07 3.91 -9.72
C GLN A 339 -23.32 2.72 -9.12
N ARG A 340 -22.04 2.54 -9.46
CA ARG A 340 -21.18 1.50 -8.85
C ARG A 340 -20.99 1.75 -7.36
N ILE A 341 -20.76 2.99 -6.92
CA ILE A 341 -20.67 3.34 -5.50
C ILE A 341 -21.98 3.04 -4.77
N TYR A 342 -23.13 3.38 -5.37
CA TYR A 342 -24.44 3.08 -4.76
C TYR A 342 -24.68 1.56 -4.66
N ARG A 343 -24.28 0.77 -5.66
CA ARG A 343 -24.35 -0.69 -5.59
C ARG A 343 -23.44 -1.25 -4.48
N ALA A 344 -22.22 -0.75 -4.35
CA ALA A 344 -21.35 -1.12 -3.23
C ALA A 344 -22.01 -0.82 -1.87
N ALA A 345 -22.67 0.34 -1.76
CA ALA A 345 -23.40 0.74 -0.55
C ALA A 345 -24.59 -0.19 -0.25
N ASP A 346 -25.26 -0.73 -1.26
CA ASP A 346 -26.34 -1.70 -1.08
C ASP A 346 -25.85 -3.00 -0.42
N PHE A 347 -24.70 -3.54 -0.85
CA PHE A 347 -24.12 -4.72 -0.23
C PHE A 347 -23.62 -4.47 1.19
N VAL A 348 -23.01 -3.29 1.44
CA VAL A 348 -22.62 -2.89 2.81
C VAL A 348 -23.84 -2.74 3.71
N ALA A 349 -24.94 -2.17 3.21
CA ALA A 349 -26.20 -2.00 3.91
C ALA A 349 -26.84 -3.36 4.22
N GLU A 350 -26.93 -4.24 3.22
CA GLU A 350 -27.48 -5.60 3.35
C GLU A 350 -26.76 -6.39 4.46
N GLY A 351 -25.45 -6.48 4.41
CA GLY A 351 -24.66 -7.26 5.35
C GLY A 351 -24.69 -6.69 6.77
N SER A 352 -24.83 -5.37 6.92
CA SER A 352 -24.84 -4.70 8.22
C SER A 352 -26.24 -4.40 8.77
N GLY A 353 -27.31 -4.65 7.99
CA GLY A 353 -28.67 -4.31 8.40
C GLY A 353 -28.87 -2.79 8.57
N GLN A 354 -28.25 -1.99 7.70
CA GLN A 354 -28.32 -0.53 7.67
C GLN A 354 -29.08 -0.05 6.44
N THR A 355 -29.43 1.23 6.38
CA THR A 355 -29.90 1.87 5.14
C THR A 355 -28.71 2.16 4.23
N ARG A 356 -28.95 2.38 2.92
CA ARG A 356 -27.92 2.82 1.98
C ARG A 356 -27.25 4.12 2.43
N GLU A 357 -28.02 5.08 2.95
CA GLU A 357 -27.50 6.35 3.43
C GLU A 357 -26.55 6.16 4.63
N GLU A 358 -26.87 5.24 5.54
CA GLU A 358 -25.97 4.90 6.64
C GLU A 358 -24.70 4.18 6.15
N ALA A 359 -24.82 3.27 5.18
CA ALA A 359 -23.70 2.58 4.57
C ALA A 359 -22.77 3.55 3.83
N LEU A 360 -23.32 4.51 3.08
CA LEU A 360 -22.55 5.56 2.39
C LEU A 360 -21.67 6.37 3.36
N LYS A 361 -22.04 6.49 4.63
CA LYS A 361 -21.19 7.15 5.64
C LYS A 361 -19.89 6.42 5.92
N ARG A 362 -19.74 5.17 5.48
CA ARG A 362 -18.56 4.33 5.67
C ARG A 362 -17.83 4.03 4.36
N ILE A 363 -18.25 4.68 3.27
CA ILE A 363 -17.68 4.48 1.93
C ILE A 363 -17.01 5.76 1.47
N SER A 364 -15.91 5.63 0.77
CA SER A 364 -15.20 6.69 0.06
C SER A 364 -14.82 6.20 -1.33
N ILE A 365 -14.32 7.08 -2.19
CA ILE A 365 -13.89 6.77 -3.54
C ILE A 365 -12.42 7.13 -3.77
N SER A 366 -11.73 6.35 -4.59
CA SER A 366 -10.35 6.61 -5.01
C SER A 366 -10.05 6.05 -6.40
N PRO A 367 -8.90 6.37 -6.98
CA PRO A 367 -8.29 5.50 -8.00
C PRO A 367 -8.03 4.10 -7.43
N GLN A 368 -7.97 3.08 -8.30
CA GLN A 368 -7.82 1.70 -7.83
C GLN A 368 -6.45 1.45 -7.19
N CYS A 369 -5.41 2.15 -7.63
CA CYS A 369 -4.03 2.07 -7.13
C CYS A 369 -3.36 3.45 -7.24
N GLY A 370 -2.09 3.54 -6.88
CA GLY A 370 -1.27 4.72 -7.15
C GLY A 370 -1.02 4.94 -8.64
N PHE A 371 -0.59 6.14 -9.00
CA PHE A 371 -0.26 6.49 -10.39
C PHE A 371 1.16 6.07 -10.79
N SER A 372 2.06 5.92 -9.83
CA SER A 372 3.48 5.62 -10.10
C SER A 372 4.12 4.82 -8.97
N THR A 373 3.85 3.52 -8.91
CA THR A 373 4.41 2.59 -7.93
C THR A 373 5.94 2.40 -8.09
N HIS A 374 6.46 2.62 -9.31
CA HIS A 374 7.87 2.71 -9.65
C HIS A 374 8.16 4.09 -10.25
N GLU A 375 9.44 4.45 -10.43
CA GLU A 375 9.84 5.79 -10.88
C GLU A 375 9.25 6.19 -12.23
N SER A 376 9.08 5.24 -13.17
CA SER A 376 8.66 5.54 -14.55
C SER A 376 7.97 4.34 -15.20
N GLY A 377 7.54 4.53 -16.46
CA GLY A 377 7.01 3.45 -17.29
C GLY A 377 5.50 3.27 -17.21
N TYR A 378 4.77 4.29 -16.79
CA TYR A 378 3.31 4.29 -16.71
C TYR A 378 2.67 4.87 -17.96
N PRO A 379 1.46 4.41 -18.35
CA PRO A 379 0.79 4.84 -19.57
C PRO A 379 0.15 6.24 -19.47
N LEU A 380 -0.07 6.75 -18.25
CA LEU A 380 -0.74 8.02 -18.00
C LEU A 380 0.24 9.19 -18.06
N THR A 381 -0.27 10.36 -18.45
CA THR A 381 0.40 11.64 -18.33
C THR A 381 -0.03 12.38 -17.06
N GLU A 382 0.70 13.41 -16.67
CA GLU A 382 0.30 14.29 -15.56
C GLU A 382 -1.09 14.92 -15.77
N GLU A 383 -1.47 15.18 -17.02
CA GLU A 383 -2.80 15.71 -17.34
C GLU A 383 -3.89 14.64 -17.15
N ASP A 384 -3.60 13.38 -17.50
CA ASP A 384 -4.51 12.25 -17.24
C ASP A 384 -4.67 12.06 -15.73
N GLU A 385 -3.59 12.11 -14.95
CA GLU A 385 -3.62 12.02 -13.48
C GLU A 385 -4.50 13.13 -12.88
N LYS A 386 -4.29 14.39 -13.27
CA LYS A 386 -5.10 15.52 -12.80
C LYS A 386 -6.60 15.35 -13.11
N LYS A 387 -6.94 14.89 -14.32
CA LYS A 387 -8.34 14.64 -14.70
C LYS A 387 -8.97 13.54 -13.86
N LYS A 388 -8.26 12.44 -13.61
CA LYS A 388 -8.75 11.32 -12.82
C LYS A 388 -8.92 11.70 -11.35
N LEU A 389 -7.97 12.40 -10.74
CA LEU A 389 -8.11 12.94 -9.38
C LEU A 389 -9.25 13.96 -9.27
N GLY A 390 -9.40 14.83 -10.28
CA GLY A 390 -10.53 15.75 -10.37
C GLY A 390 -11.88 15.04 -10.48
N LEU A 391 -11.93 13.92 -11.22
CA LEU A 391 -13.16 13.10 -11.30
C LEU A 391 -13.50 12.46 -9.96
N VAL A 392 -12.51 11.93 -9.23
CA VAL A 392 -12.69 11.39 -7.87
C VAL A 392 -13.30 12.46 -6.96
N ARG A 393 -12.77 13.70 -7.00
CA ARG A 393 -13.28 14.82 -6.21
C ARG A 393 -14.72 15.17 -6.59
N GLN A 394 -15.03 15.31 -7.87
CA GLN A 394 -16.38 15.63 -8.36
C GLN A 394 -17.41 14.58 -7.94
N ILE A 395 -17.08 13.29 -8.04
CA ILE A 395 -17.96 12.21 -7.62
C ILE A 395 -18.20 12.27 -6.10
N ALA A 396 -17.13 12.52 -5.33
CA ALA A 396 -17.26 12.65 -3.88
C ALA A 396 -18.17 13.81 -3.49
N ASP A 397 -18.06 14.96 -4.13
CA ASP A 397 -18.91 16.12 -3.89
C ASP A 397 -20.39 15.83 -4.20
N GLU A 398 -20.65 15.14 -5.30
CA GLU A 398 -22.03 14.84 -5.72
C GLU A 398 -22.71 13.77 -4.84
N ILE A 399 -21.95 12.81 -4.27
CA ILE A 399 -22.52 11.74 -3.44
C ILE A 399 -22.67 12.18 -1.98
N TRP A 400 -21.66 12.83 -1.42
CA TRP A 400 -21.60 13.12 0.02
C TRP A 400 -21.77 14.61 0.37
N GLY A 401 -21.78 15.48 -0.63
CA GLY A 401 -21.66 16.92 -0.41
C GLY A 401 -20.23 17.30 0.04
N GLU A 402 -19.92 18.56 0.02
CA GLU A 402 -18.67 19.07 0.58
C GLU A 402 -18.65 18.93 2.11
N PRO A 403 -17.47 18.91 2.61
CA PRO A 403 -16.33 18.02 2.76
C PRO A 403 -16.04 17.62 4.13
#